data_b2071a0b429f9fdd724ee08eafe863e0
#
_entry.id   b2071a0b429f9fdd724ee08eafe863e0
#
_cell.length_a   1.000
_cell.length_b   1.000
_cell.length_c   1.000
_cell.angle_alpha   90.00
_cell.angle_beta   90.00
_cell.angle_gamma   90.00
#
_symmetry.space_group_name_H-M   'P 1'
#
loop_
_entity.id
_entity.type
_entity.pdbx_description
1 polymer ?
#
loop_
_entity_poly.entity_id
_entity_poly.type
_entity_poly.pdbx_seq_one_letter_code
_entity_poly.pdbx_strand_id
1 'polypeptide(L)'
;VKGHLLNDEVKDSLYKEVKEFFNLPDSIKSKYIIKGLASQRGFTPFGKEHAKGKNVGDLKEFWHFGQYVKNEPELENKYPKNVIVEELEGFNKIGQKTYELLEDTGRHILRAIACYLNLEETYFDKHIFNGNSILRAIHYPPITEEPKKAERAAAHGDINLITLLMGAQGRGLQVLN
;
A
#
# COMPACT_ATOMS: atom_id res chain seq x y z
N VAL A 1 -1.62 14.62 -9.90
CA VAL A 1 -0.47 14.55 -10.81
C VAL A 1 -0.96 14.05 -12.14
N LYS A 2 -0.54 14.66 -13.25
CA LYS A 2 -0.81 14.22 -14.62
C LYS A 2 0.49 13.68 -15.25
N GLY A 3 0.36 12.77 -16.23
CA GLY A 3 1.52 12.20 -16.92
C GLY A 3 2.33 11.21 -16.07
N HIS A 4 1.72 10.64 -15.02
CA HIS A 4 2.32 9.55 -14.26
C HIS A 4 2.37 8.26 -15.08
N LEU A 5 3.24 7.33 -14.66
CA LEU A 5 3.50 6.09 -15.41
C LEU A 5 2.39 5.04 -15.29
N LEU A 6 1.48 5.20 -14.33
CA LEU A 6 0.37 4.29 -14.11
C LEU A 6 -0.79 4.63 -15.07
N ASN A 7 -0.94 3.88 -16.13
CA ASN A 7 -2.05 4.02 -17.07
C ASN A 7 -3.35 3.37 -16.55
N ASP A 8 -4.48 3.68 -17.21
CA ASP A 8 -5.79 3.17 -16.80
C ASP A 8 -5.87 1.64 -16.87
N GLU A 9 -5.24 1.00 -17.84
CA GLU A 9 -5.24 -0.46 -17.98
C GLU A 9 -4.61 -1.15 -16.75
N VAL A 10 -3.45 -0.68 -16.30
CA VAL A 10 -2.78 -1.22 -15.10
C VAL A 10 -3.59 -0.94 -13.85
N LYS A 11 -4.12 0.28 -13.74
CA LYS A 11 -4.99 0.67 -12.62
C LYS A 11 -6.23 -0.22 -12.52
N ASP A 12 -6.97 -0.38 -13.63
CA ASP A 12 -8.21 -1.16 -13.66
C ASP A 12 -7.94 -2.65 -13.43
N SER A 13 -6.82 -3.18 -13.96
CA SER A 13 -6.36 -4.53 -13.67
C SER A 13 -6.04 -4.73 -12.19
N LEU A 14 -5.34 -3.77 -11.56
CA LEU A 14 -5.07 -3.85 -10.13
C LEU A 14 -6.35 -3.87 -9.31
N TYR A 15 -7.29 -2.96 -9.59
CA TYR A 15 -8.56 -2.91 -8.84
C TYR A 15 -9.38 -4.19 -9.02
N LYS A 16 -9.38 -4.77 -10.22
CA LYS A 16 -10.03 -6.06 -10.47
C LYS A 16 -9.44 -7.16 -9.60
N GLU A 17 -8.15 -7.37 -9.67
CA GLU A 17 -7.46 -8.43 -8.94
C GLU A 17 -7.54 -8.22 -7.40
N VAL A 18 -7.43 -6.98 -6.94
CA VAL A 18 -7.62 -6.62 -5.53
C VAL A 18 -9.03 -6.95 -5.06
N LYS A 19 -10.05 -6.66 -5.86
CA LYS A 19 -11.44 -7.03 -5.56
C LYS A 19 -11.62 -8.55 -5.53
N GLU A 20 -11.01 -9.28 -6.45
CA GLU A 20 -11.06 -10.75 -6.44
C GLU A 20 -10.41 -11.31 -5.17
N PHE A 21 -9.26 -10.78 -4.75
CA PHE A 21 -8.62 -11.20 -3.50
C PHE A 21 -9.52 -10.97 -2.27
N PHE A 22 -10.09 -9.78 -2.11
CA PHE A 22 -10.93 -9.49 -0.95
C PHE A 22 -12.27 -10.25 -0.96
N ASN A 23 -12.72 -10.74 -2.11
CA ASN A 23 -13.88 -11.61 -2.25
C ASN A 23 -13.57 -13.08 -1.94
N LEU A 24 -12.32 -13.48 -1.76
CA LEU A 24 -11.99 -14.84 -1.34
C LEU A 24 -12.57 -15.14 0.05
N PRO A 25 -12.91 -16.38 0.33
CA PRO A 25 -13.33 -16.81 1.67
C PRO A 25 -12.29 -16.42 2.74
N ASP A 26 -12.74 -16.03 3.93
CA ASP A 26 -11.85 -15.67 5.03
C ASP A 26 -10.87 -16.79 5.41
N SER A 27 -11.27 -18.05 5.24
CA SER A 27 -10.39 -19.21 5.43
C SER A 27 -9.20 -19.22 4.48
N ILE A 28 -9.36 -18.70 3.27
CA ILE A 28 -8.29 -18.55 2.28
C ILE A 28 -7.45 -17.31 2.60
N LYS A 29 -8.08 -16.12 2.74
CA LYS A 29 -7.36 -14.89 3.08
C LYS A 29 -6.50 -15.03 4.33
N SER A 30 -6.98 -15.74 5.33
CA SER A 30 -6.28 -15.95 6.61
C SER A 30 -4.97 -16.73 6.49
N LYS A 31 -4.77 -17.53 5.42
CA LYS A 31 -3.48 -18.19 5.15
C LYS A 31 -2.35 -17.18 4.93
N TYR A 32 -2.68 -15.98 4.49
CA TYR A 32 -1.76 -14.91 4.11
C TYR A 32 -1.47 -13.91 5.23
N ILE A 33 -1.93 -14.20 6.46
CA ILE A 33 -1.57 -13.42 7.65
C ILE A 33 -0.19 -13.85 8.13
N ILE A 34 0.79 -12.96 8.03
CA ILE A 34 2.16 -13.26 8.44
C ILE A 34 2.39 -12.78 9.88
N LYS A 35 2.53 -13.72 10.79
CA LYS A 35 2.80 -13.42 12.20
C LYS A 35 4.21 -12.82 12.37
N GLY A 36 4.35 -11.86 13.27
CA GLY A 36 5.64 -11.27 13.63
C GLY A 36 6.15 -10.16 12.71
N LEU A 37 5.46 -9.86 11.61
CA LEU A 37 5.85 -8.79 10.67
C LEU A 37 5.10 -7.47 10.88
N ALA A 38 4.34 -7.31 11.95
CA ALA A 38 3.55 -6.09 12.21
C ALA A 38 2.77 -5.61 10.97
N SER A 39 2.15 -6.53 10.25
CA SER A 39 1.38 -6.29 9.02
C SER A 39 2.18 -5.69 7.85
N GLN A 40 3.50 -5.77 7.82
CA GLN A 40 4.31 -5.19 6.75
C GLN A 40 4.20 -5.91 5.39
N ARG A 41 3.68 -7.12 5.35
CA ARG A 41 3.45 -7.95 4.15
C ARG A 41 2.20 -8.79 4.31
N GLY A 42 1.59 -9.13 3.18
CA GLY A 42 0.44 -10.03 3.15
C GLY A 42 -0.85 -9.37 3.64
N PHE A 43 -1.75 -10.16 4.16
CA PHE A 43 -3.10 -9.78 4.53
C PHE A 43 -3.21 -9.33 5.99
N THR A 44 -3.89 -8.23 6.21
CA THR A 44 -4.30 -7.77 7.54
C THR A 44 -5.83 -7.76 7.62
N PRO A 45 -6.42 -8.57 8.51
CA PRO A 45 -7.86 -8.72 8.63
C PRO A 45 -8.57 -7.45 9.11
N PHE A 46 -9.87 -7.41 8.83
CA PHE A 46 -10.78 -6.36 9.26
C PHE A 46 -10.68 -6.07 10.77
N GLY A 47 -10.62 -4.79 11.11
CA GLY A 47 -10.59 -4.34 12.51
C GLY A 47 -9.31 -4.65 13.29
N LYS A 48 -8.23 -5.07 12.62
CA LYS A 48 -6.94 -5.39 13.27
C LYS A 48 -6.02 -4.19 13.42
N GLU A 49 -6.02 -3.26 12.47
CA GLU A 49 -5.21 -2.06 12.57
C GLU A 49 -5.89 -1.02 13.47
N HIS A 50 -5.11 -0.41 14.35
CA HIS A 50 -5.57 0.66 15.24
C HIS A 50 -4.73 1.91 15.00
N ALA A 51 -5.36 3.09 14.93
CA ALA A 51 -4.61 4.33 15.00
C ALA A 51 -3.95 4.48 16.39
N LYS A 52 -2.79 5.14 16.42
CA LYS A 52 -2.04 5.33 17.68
C LYS A 52 -2.94 5.97 18.75
N GLY A 53 -3.03 5.32 19.90
CA GLY A 53 -3.84 5.78 21.04
C GLY A 53 -5.33 5.43 20.99
N LYS A 54 -5.79 4.66 19.99
CA LYS A 54 -7.16 4.14 19.92
C LYS A 54 -7.20 2.64 20.26
N ASN A 55 -8.26 2.24 20.98
CA ASN A 55 -8.49 0.83 21.38
C ASN A 55 -9.50 0.12 20.48
N VAL A 56 -9.99 0.81 19.44
CA VAL A 56 -10.96 0.27 18.48
C VAL A 56 -10.30 0.19 17.14
N GLY A 57 -10.41 -0.96 16.47
CA GLY A 57 -9.83 -1.17 15.14
C GLY A 57 -10.54 -0.36 14.06
N ASP A 58 -9.80 0.07 13.06
CA ASP A 58 -10.35 0.71 11.89
C ASP A 58 -11.21 -0.28 11.07
N LEU A 59 -12.29 0.22 10.46
CA LEU A 59 -13.24 -0.59 9.69
C LEU A 59 -12.71 -0.86 8.28
N LYS A 60 -11.55 -1.48 8.22
CA LYS A 60 -10.85 -1.82 6.97
C LYS A 60 -10.08 -3.13 7.10
N GLU A 61 -9.84 -3.75 5.99
CA GLU A 61 -8.86 -4.81 5.79
C GLU A 61 -7.92 -4.39 4.66
N PHE A 62 -6.71 -4.93 4.58
CA PHE A 62 -5.78 -4.54 3.55
C PHE A 62 -4.74 -5.61 3.23
N TRP A 63 -4.12 -5.44 2.06
CA TRP A 63 -2.96 -6.21 1.62
C TRP A 63 -1.76 -5.30 1.44
N HIS A 64 -0.56 -5.78 1.80
CA HIS A 64 0.69 -5.11 1.56
C HIS A 64 1.59 -5.87 0.59
N PHE A 65 1.96 -5.18 -0.51
CA PHE A 65 3.12 -5.49 -1.32
C PHE A 65 4.29 -4.64 -0.81
N GLY A 66 5.45 -5.23 -0.68
CA GLY A 66 6.67 -4.52 -0.27
C GLY A 66 7.70 -4.47 -1.39
N GLN A 67 8.87 -3.94 -1.05
CA GLN A 67 9.97 -3.74 -1.98
C GLN A 67 10.37 -5.05 -2.68
N TYR A 68 10.54 -4.94 -3.99
CA TYR A 68 11.18 -5.93 -4.83
C TYR A 68 12.65 -5.53 -5.00
N VAL A 69 13.52 -6.03 -4.11
CA VAL A 69 14.93 -5.65 -4.07
C VAL A 69 15.62 -6.04 -5.38
N LYS A 70 16.42 -5.14 -5.93
CA LYS A 70 17.15 -5.32 -7.20
C LYS A 70 18.65 -5.18 -6.94
N ASN A 71 19.42 -6.19 -7.35
CA ASN A 71 20.88 -6.17 -7.36
C ASN A 71 21.58 -5.91 -6.00
N GLU A 72 20.91 -6.19 -4.90
CA GLU A 72 21.41 -5.98 -3.53
C GLU A 72 21.08 -7.20 -2.65
N PRO A 73 21.80 -8.32 -2.78
CA PRO A 73 21.48 -9.55 -2.05
C PRO A 73 21.44 -9.40 -0.52
N GLU A 74 22.22 -8.45 0.03
CA GLU A 74 22.23 -8.17 1.47
C GLU A 74 20.90 -7.56 1.93
N LEU A 75 20.25 -6.75 1.08
CA LEU A 75 18.95 -6.15 1.37
C LEU A 75 17.80 -7.14 1.20
N GLU A 76 17.92 -8.13 0.31
CA GLU A 76 16.92 -9.20 0.17
C GLU A 76 16.66 -9.95 1.47
N ASN A 77 17.69 -10.07 2.31
CA ASN A 77 17.59 -10.70 3.63
C ASN A 77 17.13 -9.72 4.72
N LYS A 78 17.17 -8.42 4.45
CA LYS A 78 16.84 -7.36 5.40
C LYS A 78 15.35 -7.03 5.43
N TYR A 79 14.69 -7.16 4.29
CA TYR A 79 13.26 -6.91 4.15
C TYR A 79 12.45 -8.22 4.21
N PRO A 80 11.24 -8.19 4.79
CA PRO A 80 10.33 -9.32 4.69
C PRO A 80 10.03 -9.61 3.21
N LYS A 81 10.08 -10.88 2.82
CA LYS A 81 9.73 -11.29 1.46
C LYS A 81 8.26 -11.00 1.16
N ASN A 82 7.98 -10.67 -0.11
CA ASN A 82 6.60 -10.57 -0.56
C ASN A 82 5.90 -11.93 -0.45
N VAL A 83 4.64 -11.88 -0.06
CA VAL A 83 3.77 -13.06 0.05
C VAL A 83 3.13 -13.29 -1.32
N ILE A 84 3.07 -14.54 -1.75
CA ILE A 84 2.46 -14.95 -3.02
C ILE A 84 1.10 -15.57 -2.73
N VAL A 85 0.05 -15.06 -3.38
CA VAL A 85 -1.29 -15.63 -3.33
C VAL A 85 -1.37 -16.74 -4.37
N GLU A 86 -1.51 -17.98 -3.92
CA GLU A 86 -1.49 -19.16 -4.80
C GLU A 86 -2.74 -19.24 -5.69
N GLU A 87 -3.88 -18.78 -5.17
CA GLU A 87 -5.17 -18.82 -5.86
C GLU A 87 -5.30 -17.75 -6.96
N LEU A 88 -4.47 -16.68 -6.95
CA LEU A 88 -4.60 -15.52 -7.83
C LEU A 88 -3.25 -15.09 -8.42
N GLU A 89 -2.81 -15.76 -9.48
CA GLU A 89 -1.55 -15.43 -10.15
C GLU A 89 -1.54 -13.98 -10.70
N GLY A 90 -2.67 -13.52 -11.23
CA GLY A 90 -2.85 -12.16 -11.74
C GLY A 90 -2.63 -11.10 -10.68
N PHE A 91 -3.11 -11.33 -9.46
CA PHE A 91 -2.94 -10.45 -8.32
C PHE A 91 -1.45 -10.19 -7.99
N ASN A 92 -0.65 -11.24 -7.95
CA ASN A 92 0.78 -11.12 -7.68
C ASN A 92 1.51 -10.32 -8.77
N LYS A 93 1.23 -10.63 -10.03
CA LYS A 93 1.87 -9.96 -11.19
C LYS A 93 1.51 -8.49 -11.28
N ILE A 94 0.21 -8.17 -11.16
CA ILE A 94 -0.24 -6.77 -11.26
C ILE A 94 0.19 -5.96 -10.05
N GLY A 95 0.23 -6.56 -8.86
CA GLY A 95 0.75 -5.92 -7.65
C GLY A 95 2.21 -5.50 -7.81
N GLN A 96 3.07 -6.40 -8.29
CA GLN A 96 4.46 -6.08 -8.57
C GLN A 96 4.61 -4.98 -9.62
N LYS A 97 3.93 -5.12 -10.76
CA LYS A 97 3.98 -4.12 -11.84
C LYS A 97 3.54 -2.74 -11.35
N THR A 98 2.46 -2.68 -10.58
CA THR A 98 1.95 -1.41 -10.02
C THR A 98 2.94 -0.81 -9.03
N TYR A 99 3.52 -1.63 -8.15
CA TYR A 99 4.54 -1.19 -7.20
C TYR A 99 5.71 -0.51 -7.93
N GLU A 100 6.27 -1.15 -8.97
CA GLU A 100 7.39 -0.63 -9.73
C GLU A 100 7.08 0.69 -10.45
N LEU A 101 5.88 0.80 -11.05
CA LEU A 101 5.43 2.03 -11.71
C LEU A 101 5.20 3.19 -10.73
N LEU A 102 4.68 2.90 -9.54
CA LEU A 102 4.48 3.90 -8.49
C LEU A 102 5.82 4.33 -7.89
N GLU A 103 6.76 3.40 -7.67
CA GLU A 103 8.11 3.72 -7.19
C GLU A 103 8.82 4.67 -8.17
N ASP A 104 8.71 4.40 -9.47
CA ASP A 104 9.31 5.24 -10.50
C ASP A 104 8.61 6.60 -10.61
N THR A 105 7.29 6.64 -10.52
CA THR A 105 6.50 7.89 -10.43
C THR A 105 6.92 8.70 -9.19
N GLY A 106 7.08 8.05 -8.05
CA GLY A 106 7.53 8.69 -6.80
C GLY A 106 8.90 9.32 -6.93
N ARG A 107 9.83 8.65 -7.62
CA ARG A 107 11.17 9.19 -7.91
C ARG A 107 11.09 10.50 -8.69
N HIS A 108 10.28 10.56 -9.74
CA HIS A 108 10.11 11.78 -10.52
C HIS A 108 9.50 12.94 -9.70
N ILE A 109 8.53 12.63 -8.84
CA ILE A 109 7.94 13.63 -7.93
C ILE A 109 8.99 14.14 -6.94
N LEU A 110 9.79 13.26 -6.35
CA LEU A 110 10.84 13.63 -5.40
C LEU A 110 11.94 14.47 -6.08
N ARG A 111 12.29 14.19 -7.33
CA ARG A 111 13.20 15.03 -8.11
C ARG A 111 12.63 16.44 -8.32
N ALA A 112 11.36 16.56 -8.66
CA ALA A 112 10.70 17.88 -8.76
C ALA A 112 10.70 18.61 -7.40
N ILE A 113 10.49 17.89 -6.29
CA ILE A 113 10.60 18.46 -4.93
C ILE A 113 12.04 18.90 -4.64
N ALA A 114 13.06 18.12 -5.01
CA ALA A 114 14.46 18.50 -4.86
C ALA A 114 14.77 19.83 -5.57
N CYS A 115 14.34 19.97 -6.83
CA CYS A 115 14.50 21.21 -7.58
C CYS A 115 13.79 22.40 -6.90
N TYR A 116 12.57 22.19 -6.41
CA TYR A 116 11.83 23.23 -5.67
C TYR A 116 12.56 23.68 -4.39
N LEU A 117 13.23 22.76 -3.72
CA LEU A 117 14.01 23.01 -2.51
C LEU A 117 15.44 23.53 -2.79
N ASN A 118 15.78 23.82 -4.03
CA ASN A 118 17.13 24.18 -4.47
C ASN A 118 18.20 23.12 -4.11
N LEU A 119 17.84 21.85 -4.14
CA LEU A 119 18.75 20.72 -4.02
C LEU A 119 19.10 20.17 -5.42
N GLU A 120 20.15 19.33 -5.48
CA GLU A 120 20.44 18.55 -6.67
C GLU A 120 19.19 17.71 -7.07
N GLU A 121 18.85 17.66 -8.36
CA GLU A 121 17.68 16.95 -8.88
C GLU A 121 17.60 15.50 -8.34
N THR A 122 18.73 14.82 -8.27
CA THR A 122 18.84 13.42 -7.85
C THR A 122 19.08 13.25 -6.34
N TYR A 123 18.94 14.31 -5.56
CA TYR A 123 19.23 14.29 -4.11
C TYR A 123 18.54 13.14 -3.36
N PHE A 124 17.29 12.88 -3.67
CA PHE A 124 16.51 11.82 -2.99
C PHE A 124 16.76 10.41 -3.56
N ASP A 125 17.35 10.26 -4.75
CA ASP A 125 17.47 8.96 -5.42
C ASP A 125 18.16 7.91 -4.54
N LYS A 126 19.27 8.28 -3.89
CA LYS A 126 20.01 7.39 -2.97
C LYS A 126 19.25 7.02 -1.69
N HIS A 127 18.27 7.85 -1.31
CA HIS A 127 17.47 7.62 -0.10
C HIS A 127 16.26 6.72 -0.35
N ILE A 128 15.84 6.58 -1.61
CA ILE A 128 14.69 5.77 -2.01
C ILE A 128 15.10 4.48 -2.74
N PHE A 129 16.34 4.38 -3.23
CA PHE A 129 16.83 3.19 -3.92
C PHE A 129 16.73 1.96 -3.02
N ASN A 130 15.99 0.94 -3.48
CA ASN A 130 15.68 -0.25 -2.69
C ASN A 130 15.15 0.06 -1.27
N GLY A 131 14.45 1.20 -1.09
CA GLY A 131 13.85 1.58 0.19
C GLY A 131 12.69 0.64 0.59
N ASN A 132 12.35 0.58 1.88
CA ASN A 132 11.25 -0.26 2.37
C ASN A 132 9.87 0.38 2.11
N SER A 133 9.61 0.77 0.88
CA SER A 133 8.30 1.27 0.46
C SER A 133 7.24 0.17 0.49
N ILE A 134 5.99 0.55 0.66
CA ILE A 134 4.85 -0.38 0.72
C ILE A 134 3.75 0.12 -0.22
N LEU A 135 3.26 -0.75 -1.08
CA LEU A 135 2.00 -0.56 -1.78
C LEU A 135 0.88 -1.21 -0.96
N ARG A 136 -0.05 -0.39 -0.47
CA ARG A 136 -1.20 -0.84 0.32
C ARG A 136 -2.46 -0.85 -0.54
N ALA A 137 -3.04 -2.03 -0.73
CA ALA A 137 -4.38 -2.18 -1.28
C ALA A 137 -5.38 -2.27 -0.11
N ILE A 138 -6.29 -1.30 0.00
CA ILE A 138 -7.23 -1.20 1.12
C ILE A 138 -8.64 -1.54 0.63
N HIS A 139 -9.33 -2.36 1.40
CA HIS A 139 -10.74 -2.63 1.25
C HIS A 139 -11.53 -2.12 2.45
N TYR A 140 -12.58 -1.36 2.16
CA TYR A 140 -13.55 -0.86 3.12
C TYR A 140 -14.89 -1.56 2.88
N PRO A 141 -15.17 -2.67 3.58
CA PRO A 141 -16.45 -3.37 3.44
C PRO A 141 -17.64 -2.46 3.76
N PRO A 142 -18.84 -2.77 3.27
CA PRO A 142 -20.06 -2.08 3.69
C PRO A 142 -20.22 -2.14 5.22
N ILE A 143 -20.62 -1.03 5.82
CA ILE A 143 -20.95 -0.99 7.26
C ILE A 143 -22.38 -1.49 7.38
N THR A 144 -22.56 -2.67 7.98
CA THR A 144 -23.86 -3.33 8.17
C THR A 144 -24.43 -3.14 9.55
N GLU A 145 -23.62 -2.69 10.52
CA GLU A 145 -24.00 -2.45 11.91
C GLU A 145 -23.51 -1.08 12.37
N GLU A 146 -24.09 -0.53 13.42
CA GLU A 146 -23.64 0.73 14.00
C GLU A 146 -22.18 0.60 14.49
N PRO A 147 -21.26 1.46 14.03
CA PRO A 147 -19.83 1.27 14.20
C PRO A 147 -19.28 1.54 15.61
N LYS A 148 -20.09 1.81 16.61
CA LYS A 148 -19.73 1.95 18.04
C LYS A 148 -18.40 2.69 18.30
N LYS A 149 -18.19 3.86 17.69
CA LYS A 149 -16.96 4.67 17.73
C LYS A 149 -15.81 4.20 16.83
N ALA A 150 -15.97 3.14 16.04
CA ALA A 150 -15.00 2.77 15.02
C ALA A 150 -15.14 3.67 13.78
N GLU A 151 -14.03 4.00 13.15
CA GLU A 151 -13.95 4.79 11.93
C GLU A 151 -13.43 3.90 10.79
N ARG A 152 -13.68 4.26 9.53
CA ARG A 152 -13.08 3.54 8.38
C ARG A 152 -11.56 3.68 8.38
N ALA A 153 -11.08 4.89 8.63
CA ALA A 153 -9.68 5.20 8.89
C ALA A 153 -9.64 6.39 9.85
N ALA A 154 -9.14 6.17 11.05
CA ALA A 154 -8.98 7.23 12.03
C ALA A 154 -7.92 8.24 11.57
N ALA A 155 -8.07 9.50 11.99
CA ALA A 155 -7.10 10.54 11.69
C ALA A 155 -5.70 10.15 12.17
N HIS A 156 -4.71 10.25 11.29
CA HIS A 156 -3.30 9.94 11.54
C HIS A 156 -2.39 10.74 10.61
N GLY A 157 -1.14 10.86 10.98
CA GLY A 157 -0.08 11.36 10.09
C GLY A 157 0.64 10.21 9.41
N ASP A 158 1.01 10.39 8.16
CA ASP A 158 1.90 9.47 7.46
C ASP A 158 3.35 9.71 7.92
N ILE A 159 4.10 8.64 8.15
CA ILE A 159 5.48 8.69 8.66
C ILE A 159 6.54 8.44 7.57
N ASN A 160 6.13 8.44 6.34
CA ASN A 160 6.96 8.24 5.17
C ASN A 160 7.40 9.58 4.54
N LEU A 161 8.25 9.52 3.53
CA LEU A 161 8.74 10.70 2.82
C LEU A 161 7.63 11.34 1.97
N ILE A 162 6.92 10.53 1.19
CA ILE A 162 5.72 10.91 0.43
C ILE A 162 4.73 9.76 0.37
N THR A 163 3.46 10.08 0.18
CA THR A 163 2.39 9.11 -0.11
C THR A 163 1.83 9.36 -1.51
N LEU A 164 1.79 8.32 -2.33
CA LEU A 164 1.13 8.33 -3.63
C LEU A 164 -0.25 7.68 -3.48
N LEU A 165 -1.29 8.51 -3.44
CA LEU A 165 -2.65 8.02 -3.29
C LEU A 165 -3.30 7.83 -4.67
N MET A 166 -3.69 6.60 -4.98
CA MET A 166 -4.55 6.30 -6.12
C MET A 166 -6.00 6.62 -5.76
N GLY A 167 -6.75 7.20 -6.70
CA GLY A 167 -8.12 7.65 -6.46
C GLY A 167 -9.01 6.52 -5.93
N ALA A 168 -9.61 6.72 -4.77
CA ALA A 168 -10.56 5.79 -4.19
C ALA A 168 -11.91 5.85 -4.91
N GLN A 169 -12.61 4.72 -4.96
CA GLN A 169 -14.01 4.69 -5.35
C GLN A 169 -14.84 5.03 -4.10
N GLY A 170 -15.27 6.27 -3.99
CA GLY A 170 -16.09 6.72 -2.86
C GLY A 170 -15.70 8.11 -2.33
N ARG A 171 -16.49 8.58 -1.38
CA ARG A 171 -16.27 9.85 -0.69
C ARG A 171 -15.82 9.61 0.75
N GLY A 172 -15.25 10.64 1.39
CA GLY A 172 -14.97 10.61 2.83
C GLY A 172 -13.52 10.83 3.24
N LEU A 173 -12.57 10.89 2.28
CA LEU A 173 -11.21 11.30 2.59
C LEU A 173 -11.20 12.77 3.02
N GLN A 174 -10.60 13.04 4.17
CA GLN A 174 -10.46 14.39 4.73
C GLN A 174 -9.00 14.64 5.09
N VAL A 175 -8.54 15.87 4.90
CA VAL A 175 -7.24 16.35 5.34
C VAL A 175 -7.49 17.38 6.44
N LEU A 176 -6.84 17.19 7.59
CA LEU A 176 -6.87 18.18 8.68
C LEU A 176 -5.79 19.24 8.40
N ASN A 177 -6.20 20.50 8.43
CA ASN A 177 -5.31 21.66 8.35
C ASN A 177 -4.81 22.04 9.74
#